data_535ddfe3807267a45238d76642bd2f87
#
_entry.id   535ddfe3807267a45238d76642bd2f87
#
_cell.length_a   1.000
_cell.length_b   1.000
_cell.length_c   1.000
_cell.angle_alpha   90.00
_cell.angle_beta   90.00
_cell.angle_gamma   90.00
#
_symmetry.space_group_name_H-M   'P 1'
#
loop_
_entity.id
_entity.type
_entity.pdbx_description
1 polymer ?
#
loop_
_entity_poly.entity_id
_entity_poly.type
_entity_poly.pdbx_seq_one_letter_code
_entity_poly.pdbx_strand_id
1 'polypeptide(L)'
;MSKKALIVDDDDMTTMCLKNFLKQEGFEAESVENGNAGIEKLKSASFDLVLIDYNLGDMQGDQVLAKIKENGGSYGKAVLMSGDDSLQGQYEGKGFNFFLHKPVAKPKFKELAANF
;
A
#
# COMPACT_ATOMS: atom_id res chain seq x y z
N MET A 1 -3.08 -15.45 14.73
CA MET A 1 -3.74 -14.16 14.44
C MET A 1 -3.36 -13.70 13.05
N SER A 2 -4.35 -13.23 12.31
CA SER A 2 -4.11 -12.74 10.96
C SER A 2 -3.43 -11.39 10.98
N LYS A 3 -2.54 -11.17 10.02
CA LYS A 3 -2.00 -9.84 9.74
C LYS A 3 -3.02 -9.07 8.90
N LYS A 4 -3.04 -7.76 9.05
CA LYS A 4 -3.97 -6.90 8.33
C LYS A 4 -3.24 -6.02 7.32
N ALA A 5 -3.78 -5.92 6.12
CA ALA A 5 -3.25 -5.07 5.07
C ALA A 5 -4.32 -4.12 4.54
N LEU A 6 -3.92 -2.90 4.25
CA LEU A 6 -4.79 -1.91 3.60
C LEU A 6 -4.25 -1.60 2.22
N ILE A 7 -5.12 -1.64 1.22
CA ILE A 7 -4.79 -1.28 -0.16
C ILE A 7 -5.43 0.07 -0.45
N VAL A 8 -4.63 1.04 -0.89
CA VAL A 8 -5.13 2.36 -1.29
C VAL A 8 -4.87 2.51 -2.79
N ASP A 9 -5.90 2.27 -3.59
CA ASP A 9 -5.80 2.26 -5.05
C ASP A 9 -7.21 2.37 -5.64
N ASP A 10 -7.39 3.18 -6.66
CA ASP A 10 -8.68 3.36 -7.34
C ASP A 10 -8.92 2.33 -8.46
N ASP A 11 -7.93 1.51 -8.79
CA ASP A 11 -8.03 0.51 -9.83
C ASP A 11 -8.56 -0.82 -9.26
N ASP A 12 -9.78 -1.19 -9.66
CA ASP A 12 -10.45 -2.40 -9.17
C ASP A 12 -9.67 -3.68 -9.50
N MET A 13 -9.04 -3.75 -10.66
CA MET A 13 -8.26 -4.94 -11.06
C MET A 13 -7.04 -5.13 -10.16
N THR A 14 -6.31 -4.06 -9.91
CA THR A 14 -5.15 -4.09 -9.01
C THR A 14 -5.59 -4.51 -7.61
N THR A 15 -6.65 -3.91 -7.11
CA THR A 15 -7.19 -4.21 -5.79
C THR A 15 -7.58 -5.67 -5.65
N MET A 16 -8.28 -6.21 -6.64
CA MET A 16 -8.73 -7.60 -6.64
C MET A 16 -7.55 -8.56 -6.63
N CYS A 17 -6.56 -8.32 -7.48
CA CYS A 17 -5.36 -9.15 -7.54
C CYS A 17 -4.59 -9.11 -6.22
N LEU A 18 -4.41 -7.93 -5.65
CA LEU A 18 -3.68 -7.78 -4.40
C LEU A 18 -4.39 -8.44 -3.23
N LYS A 19 -5.70 -8.34 -3.15
CA LYS A 19 -6.47 -9.02 -2.10
C LYS A 19 -6.25 -10.52 -2.16
N ASN A 20 -6.25 -11.08 -3.36
CA ASN A 20 -6.04 -12.51 -3.56
C ASN A 20 -4.61 -12.91 -3.17
N PHE A 21 -3.61 -12.16 -3.61
CA PHE A 21 -2.21 -12.42 -3.28
C PHE A 21 -1.96 -12.32 -1.78
N LEU A 22 -2.51 -11.28 -1.15
CA LEU A 22 -2.35 -11.07 0.30
C LEU A 22 -3.01 -12.17 1.11
N LYS A 23 -4.17 -12.63 0.69
CA LYS A 23 -4.86 -13.74 1.36
C LYS A 23 -3.99 -15.00 1.37
N GLN A 24 -3.33 -15.28 0.26
CA GLN A 24 -2.43 -16.43 0.15
C GLN A 24 -1.23 -16.31 1.09
N GLU A 25 -0.85 -15.11 1.48
CA GLU A 25 0.26 -14.85 2.41
C GLU A 25 -0.20 -14.67 3.86
N GLY A 26 -1.46 -14.96 4.14
CA GLY A 26 -1.97 -14.92 5.51
C GLY A 26 -2.49 -13.56 5.98
N PHE A 27 -2.73 -12.63 5.06
CA PHE A 27 -3.26 -11.31 5.40
C PHE A 27 -4.77 -11.23 5.23
N GLU A 28 -5.41 -10.48 6.12
CA GLU A 28 -6.75 -9.97 5.89
C GLU A 28 -6.60 -8.62 5.21
N ALA A 29 -7.15 -8.46 4.01
CA ALA A 29 -6.98 -7.25 3.22
C ALA A 29 -8.27 -6.45 3.13
N GLU A 30 -8.15 -5.14 3.34
CA GLU A 30 -9.21 -4.17 3.08
C GLU A 30 -8.70 -3.21 2.02
N SER A 31 -9.61 -2.52 1.34
CA SER A 31 -9.23 -1.57 0.31
C SER A 31 -10.07 -0.30 0.37
N VAL A 32 -9.45 0.81 -0.02
CA VAL A 32 -10.11 2.10 -0.20
C VAL A 32 -9.65 2.67 -1.54
N GLU A 33 -10.41 3.62 -2.08
CA GLU A 33 -10.20 4.08 -3.45
C GLU A 33 -9.38 5.36 -3.60
N ASN A 34 -9.17 6.10 -2.51
CA ASN A 34 -8.46 7.37 -2.61
C ASN A 34 -7.65 7.66 -1.35
N GLY A 35 -6.84 8.72 -1.41
CA GLY A 35 -5.95 9.07 -0.32
C GLY A 35 -6.66 9.49 0.94
N ASN A 36 -7.72 10.28 0.83
CA ASN A 36 -8.49 10.71 2.01
C ASN A 36 -9.10 9.52 2.74
N ALA A 37 -9.67 8.57 2.00
CA ALA A 37 -10.23 7.36 2.61
C ALA A 37 -9.14 6.53 3.28
N GLY A 38 -7.95 6.46 2.68
CA GLY A 38 -6.79 5.77 3.27
C GLY A 38 -6.36 6.39 4.59
N ILE A 39 -6.28 7.71 4.62
CA ILE A 39 -5.92 8.44 5.84
C ILE A 39 -6.94 8.17 6.95
N GLU A 40 -8.22 8.28 6.64
CA GLU A 40 -9.28 8.02 7.62
C GLU A 40 -9.22 6.60 8.15
N LYS A 41 -8.97 5.63 7.29
CA LYS A 41 -8.88 4.23 7.69
C LYS A 41 -7.69 3.99 8.62
N LEU A 42 -6.54 4.58 8.31
CA LEU A 42 -5.33 4.43 9.12
C LEU A 42 -5.39 5.18 10.45
N LYS A 43 -6.24 6.17 10.56
CA LYS A 43 -6.50 6.86 11.84
C LYS A 43 -7.39 6.03 12.76
N SER A 44 -8.28 5.22 12.19
CA SER A 44 -9.29 4.48 12.95
C SER A 44 -8.93 3.03 13.23
N ALA A 45 -7.94 2.46 12.53
CA ALA A 45 -7.57 1.06 12.66
C ALA A 45 -6.08 0.87 12.44
N SER A 46 -5.52 -0.19 13.01
CA SER A 46 -4.11 -0.55 12.82
C SER A 46 -3.96 -1.54 11.69
N PHE A 47 -2.93 -1.34 10.88
CA PHE A 47 -2.60 -2.25 9.78
C PHE A 47 -1.11 -2.62 9.86
N ASP A 48 -0.80 -3.88 9.58
CA ASP A 48 0.58 -4.34 9.54
C ASP A 48 1.27 -3.93 8.25
N LEU A 49 0.50 -3.79 7.18
CA LEU A 49 1.01 -3.46 5.85
C LEU A 49 0.04 -2.51 5.15
N VAL A 50 0.59 -1.51 4.47
CA VAL A 50 -0.19 -0.58 3.65
C VAL A 50 0.41 -0.58 2.26
N LEU A 51 -0.42 -0.83 1.23
CA LEU A 51 0.01 -0.78 -0.17
C LEU A 51 -0.69 0.40 -0.82
N ILE A 52 0.06 1.39 -1.26
CA ILE A 52 -0.47 2.67 -1.71
C ILE A 52 -0.03 2.96 -3.14
N ASP A 53 -1.00 3.21 -4.03
CA ASP A 53 -0.74 3.68 -5.37
C ASP A 53 -0.20 5.11 -5.31
N TYR A 54 0.79 5.43 -6.13
CA TYR A 54 1.37 6.76 -6.14
C TYR A 54 0.38 7.81 -6.64
N ASN A 55 -0.42 7.48 -7.66
CA ASN A 55 -1.39 8.41 -8.26
C ASN A 55 -2.81 8.05 -7.83
N LEU A 56 -3.34 8.80 -6.87
CA LEU A 56 -4.66 8.51 -6.29
C LEU A 56 -5.76 9.46 -6.73
N GLY A 57 -5.46 10.39 -7.61
CA GLY A 57 -6.45 11.37 -8.07
C GLY A 57 -6.60 12.55 -7.12
N ASP A 58 -6.87 12.30 -5.85
CA ASP A 58 -7.01 13.37 -4.86
C ASP A 58 -5.67 13.80 -4.24
N MET A 59 -4.68 12.90 -4.25
CA MET A 59 -3.33 13.19 -3.77
C MET A 59 -2.36 12.13 -4.26
N GLN A 60 -1.08 12.35 -4.03
CA GLN A 60 -0.04 11.36 -4.30
C GLN A 60 0.12 10.42 -3.10
N GLY A 61 0.57 9.17 -3.36
CA GLY A 61 0.68 8.16 -2.32
C GLY A 61 1.60 8.54 -1.17
N ASP A 62 2.69 9.26 -1.44
CA ASP A 62 3.60 9.73 -0.39
C ASP A 62 2.96 10.77 0.53
N GLN A 63 1.98 11.52 0.03
CA GLN A 63 1.22 12.48 0.84
C GLN A 63 0.33 11.76 1.87
N VAL A 64 -0.15 10.56 1.54
CA VAL A 64 -0.93 9.75 2.48
C VAL A 64 -0.07 9.43 3.71
N LEU A 65 1.16 8.95 3.50
CA LEU A 65 2.06 8.62 4.62
C LEU A 65 2.41 9.85 5.44
N ALA A 66 2.69 10.98 4.78
CA ALA A 66 3.02 12.22 5.47
C ALA A 66 1.88 12.67 6.38
N LYS A 67 0.65 12.61 5.88
CA LYS A 67 -0.52 13.01 6.66
C LYS A 67 -0.80 12.07 7.82
N ILE A 68 -0.56 10.78 7.65
CA ILE A 68 -0.74 9.81 8.75
C ILE A 68 0.26 10.12 9.87
N LYS A 69 1.50 10.41 9.52
CA LYS A 69 2.52 10.76 10.52
C LYS A 69 2.16 12.04 11.26
N GLU A 70 1.64 13.04 10.56
CA GLU A 70 1.20 14.31 11.16
C GLU A 70 0.04 14.10 12.14
N ASN A 71 -0.85 13.15 11.85
CA ASN A 71 -2.05 12.91 12.66
C ASN A 71 -1.84 11.87 13.76
N GLY A 72 -0.61 11.42 13.98
CA GLY A 72 -0.31 10.44 15.02
C GLY A 72 -0.77 9.03 14.71
N GLY A 73 -1.15 8.75 13.47
CA GLY A 73 -1.51 7.41 13.03
C GLY A 73 -0.29 6.53 12.86
N SER A 74 -0.51 5.23 12.73
CA SER A 74 0.59 4.28 12.60
C SER A 74 0.24 3.14 11.64
N TYR A 75 1.29 2.52 11.10
CA TYR A 75 1.23 1.34 10.26
C TYR A 75 2.54 0.57 10.46
N GLY A 76 2.55 -0.71 10.09
CA GLY A 76 3.77 -1.51 10.20
C GLY A 76 4.75 -1.17 9.09
N LYS A 77 4.45 -1.60 7.87
CA LYS A 77 5.29 -1.35 6.70
C LYS A 77 4.45 -0.77 5.56
N ALA A 78 5.10 -0.04 4.66
CA ALA A 78 4.42 0.60 3.53
C ALA A 78 5.06 0.22 2.20
N VAL A 79 4.23 -0.08 1.22
CA VAL A 79 4.63 -0.44 -0.15
C VAL A 79 4.11 0.64 -1.09
N LEU A 80 4.99 1.21 -1.89
CA LEU A 80 4.61 2.14 -2.96
C LEU A 80 4.36 1.35 -4.23
N MET A 81 3.25 1.63 -4.90
CA MET A 81 2.93 0.99 -6.18
C MET A 81 2.87 2.05 -7.27
N SER A 82 3.48 1.77 -8.40
CA SER A 82 3.45 2.68 -9.55
C SER A 82 3.85 1.97 -10.84
N GLY A 83 3.34 2.48 -11.97
CA GLY A 83 3.83 2.08 -13.28
C GLY A 83 5.04 2.89 -13.74
N ASP A 84 5.48 3.86 -12.94
CA ASP A 84 6.62 4.71 -13.25
C ASP A 84 7.89 4.15 -12.60
N ASP A 85 8.80 3.63 -13.42
CA ASP A 85 10.05 3.01 -12.97
C ASP A 85 10.98 3.98 -12.24
N SER A 86 10.87 5.29 -12.50
CA SER A 86 11.72 6.27 -11.84
C SER A 86 11.50 6.30 -10.33
N LEU A 87 10.32 5.92 -9.87
CA LEU A 87 9.98 5.89 -8.44
C LEU A 87 10.69 4.75 -7.70
N GLN A 88 11.18 3.74 -8.41
CA GLN A 88 11.91 2.64 -7.80
C GLN A 88 13.17 3.12 -7.08
N GLY A 89 13.78 4.19 -7.56
CA GLY A 89 14.95 4.78 -6.90
C GLY A 89 14.61 5.83 -5.86
N GLN A 90 13.33 6.13 -5.64
CA GLN A 90 12.88 7.22 -4.79
C GLN A 90 11.98 6.79 -3.63
N TYR A 91 11.53 5.53 -3.61
CA TYR A 91 10.50 5.13 -2.65
C TYR A 91 10.96 5.23 -1.19
N GLU A 92 12.21 4.95 -0.92
CA GLU A 92 12.74 5.03 0.45
C GLU A 92 12.74 6.47 0.97
N GLY A 93 13.14 7.41 0.12
CA GLY A 93 13.11 8.83 0.48
C GLY A 93 11.70 9.39 0.69
N LYS A 94 10.70 8.69 0.19
CA LYS A 94 9.28 9.06 0.35
C LYS A 94 8.64 8.35 1.53
N GLY A 95 9.38 7.56 2.29
CA GLY A 95 8.90 6.92 3.50
C GLY A 95 8.39 5.49 3.34
N PHE A 96 8.59 4.89 2.17
CA PHE A 96 8.13 3.53 1.89
C PHE A 96 9.23 2.51 2.14
N ASN A 97 8.83 1.31 2.56
CA ASN A 97 9.77 0.20 2.79
C ASN A 97 10.02 -0.62 1.54
N PHE A 98 9.04 -0.68 0.63
CA PHE A 98 9.10 -1.50 -0.58
C PHE A 98 8.47 -0.78 -1.76
N PHE A 99 8.83 -1.23 -2.97
CA PHE A 99 8.24 -0.76 -4.22
C PHE A 99 7.72 -1.94 -5.03
N LEU A 100 6.49 -1.82 -5.56
CA LEU A 100 5.90 -2.77 -6.50
C LEU A 100 5.56 -2.05 -7.80
N HIS A 101 6.11 -2.56 -8.89
CA HIS A 101 5.79 -2.05 -10.23
C HIS A 101 4.38 -2.50 -10.64
N LYS A 102 3.58 -1.61 -11.21
CA LYS A 102 2.25 -1.95 -11.75
C LYS A 102 2.37 -2.20 -13.25
N PRO A 103 1.65 -3.18 -13.80
CA PRO A 103 0.76 -4.11 -13.12
C PRO A 103 1.53 -5.11 -12.24
N VAL A 104 0.94 -5.42 -11.10
CA VAL A 104 1.61 -6.29 -10.11
C VAL A 104 1.55 -7.74 -10.55
N ALA A 105 2.72 -8.34 -10.75
CA ALA A 105 2.83 -9.75 -11.11
C ALA A 105 2.99 -10.61 -9.85
N LYS A 106 2.32 -11.75 -9.83
CA LYS A 106 2.33 -12.65 -8.67
C LYS A 106 3.73 -13.08 -8.23
N PRO A 107 4.64 -13.50 -9.14
CA PRO A 107 5.99 -13.87 -8.71
C PRO A 107 6.75 -12.76 -8.01
N LYS A 108 6.62 -11.54 -8.50
CA LYS A 108 7.26 -10.37 -7.91
C LYS A 108 6.67 -10.05 -6.55
N PHE A 109 5.35 -10.16 -6.42
CA PHE A 109 4.65 -9.97 -5.15
C PHE A 109 5.13 -10.99 -4.12
N LYS A 110 5.21 -12.26 -4.49
CA LYS A 110 5.64 -13.34 -3.58
C LYS A 110 7.08 -13.13 -3.09
N GLU A 111 7.95 -12.69 -3.99
CA GLU A 111 9.34 -12.39 -3.66
C GLU A 111 9.41 -11.29 -2.59
N LEU A 112 8.63 -10.25 -2.78
CA LEU A 112 8.58 -9.13 -1.84
C LEU A 112 7.93 -9.52 -0.52
N ALA A 113 6.87 -10.33 -0.58
CA ALA A 113 6.10 -10.75 0.60
C ALA A 113 6.94 -11.52 1.61
N ALA A 114 8.02 -12.16 1.19
CA ALA A 114 8.95 -12.83 2.10
C ALA A 114 9.56 -11.88 3.13
N ASN A 115 9.50 -10.57 2.87
CA ASN A 115 10.07 -9.53 3.72
C ASN A 115 9.02 -8.70 4.48
N PHE A 116 7.77 -9.01 4.32
CA PHE A 116 6.69 -8.24 4.97
C PHE A 116 6.63 -8.48 6.50
#